data_22e0645680a81f96aad70b96e9f715b9
#
_entry.id   22e0645680a81f96aad70b96e9f715b9
#
_cell.length_a   1.000
_cell.length_b   1.000
_cell.length_c   1.000
_cell.angle_alpha   90.00
_cell.angle_beta   90.00
_cell.angle_gamma   90.00
#
_symmetry.space_group_name_H-M   'P 1'
#
loop_
_entity.id
_entity.type
_entity.pdbx_description
1 polymer ?
#
loop_
_entity_poly.entity_id
_entity_poly.type
_entity_poly.pdbx_seq_one_letter_code
_entity_poly.pdbx_strand_id
1 'polypeptide(L)'
;IDLRNKDDVEKVFRENKIDVVIHLAAMAGVRPSIENPILYQEVNCIGTQNLLEVMKEYGVKNLVMASSSSVYGNNKKVPFKETDIVDYAISPYAATKKSNEVMTHVYHKLFNMNVIMLRFFTVYGPRQRPDLAINKFTRLMLNDEEVTMFGDGTTSRDYTYIDDIVSGIYSSINYVLNNKDVYEIVNLGNSSPVSLKEMINTIAEVL
;
A
#
# COMPACT_ATOMS: atom_id res chain seq x y z
N ILE A 1 -0.17 9.42 16.87
CA ILE A 1 -1.62 9.17 17.05
C ILE A 1 -1.98 7.77 16.57
N ASP A 2 -3.03 7.20 17.12
CA ASP A 2 -3.59 5.94 16.66
C ASP A 2 -4.88 6.21 15.86
N LEU A 3 -4.93 5.78 14.61
CA LEU A 3 -6.10 6.01 13.75
C LEU A 3 -7.39 5.33 14.26
N ARG A 4 -7.25 4.31 15.13
CA ARG A 4 -8.39 3.67 15.78
C ARG A 4 -9.11 4.58 16.78
N ASN A 5 -8.40 5.60 17.27
CA ASN A 5 -8.97 6.64 18.13
C ASN A 5 -9.34 7.85 17.28
N LYS A 6 -10.66 8.04 17.04
CA LYS A 6 -11.16 9.14 16.23
C LYS A 6 -10.80 10.51 16.81
N ASP A 7 -10.80 10.66 18.14
CA ASP A 7 -10.51 11.94 18.80
C ASP A 7 -9.06 12.39 18.56
N ASP A 8 -8.11 11.44 18.48
CA ASP A 8 -6.72 11.73 18.14
C ASP A 8 -6.60 12.25 16.69
N VAL A 9 -7.33 11.63 15.77
CA VAL A 9 -7.36 12.07 14.37
C VAL A 9 -7.99 13.46 14.27
N GLU A 10 -9.13 13.67 14.92
CA GLU A 10 -9.85 14.95 14.93
C GLU A 10 -8.99 16.08 15.48
N LYS A 11 -8.23 15.83 16.54
CA LYS A 11 -7.30 16.80 17.12
C LYS A 11 -6.32 17.34 16.07
N VAL A 12 -5.76 16.49 15.21
CA VAL A 12 -4.84 16.93 14.15
C VAL A 12 -5.53 17.87 13.15
N PHE A 13 -6.76 17.55 12.76
CA PHE A 13 -7.51 18.40 11.81
C PHE A 13 -7.95 19.73 12.42
N ARG A 14 -8.28 19.72 13.71
CA ARG A 14 -8.64 20.95 14.44
C ARG A 14 -7.45 21.91 14.60
N GLU A 15 -6.25 21.36 14.80
CA GLU A 15 -5.04 22.14 15.07
C GLU A 15 -4.29 22.58 13.80
N ASN A 16 -4.67 22.04 12.64
CA ASN A 16 -3.95 22.26 11.39
C ASN A 16 -4.89 22.53 10.21
N LYS A 17 -4.46 23.40 9.29
CA LYS A 17 -5.11 23.52 7.99
C LYS A 17 -4.56 22.41 7.07
N ILE A 18 -5.46 21.55 6.58
CA ILE A 18 -5.10 20.41 5.74
C ILE A 18 -5.79 20.56 4.39
N ASP A 19 -5.01 20.55 3.30
CA ASP A 19 -5.51 20.63 1.93
C ASP A 19 -5.62 19.25 1.25
N VAL A 20 -4.79 18.29 1.69
CA VAL A 20 -4.76 16.92 1.17
C VAL A 20 -4.29 15.96 2.26
N VAL A 21 -4.85 14.76 2.27
CA VAL A 21 -4.41 13.65 3.12
C VAL A 21 -3.66 12.62 2.28
N ILE A 22 -2.48 12.22 2.74
CA ILE A 22 -1.72 11.09 2.18
C ILE A 22 -1.76 9.98 3.21
N HIS A 23 -2.61 8.98 2.97
CA HIS A 23 -2.85 7.90 3.92
C HIS A 23 -2.05 6.65 3.56
N LEU A 24 -0.86 6.53 4.15
CA LEU A 24 0.04 5.38 4.00
C LEU A 24 0.05 4.48 5.24
N ALA A 25 -0.52 4.93 6.35
CA ALA A 25 -0.54 4.18 7.60
C ALA A 25 -1.43 2.94 7.51
N ALA A 26 -0.88 1.79 7.85
CA ALA A 26 -1.59 0.52 7.90
C ALA A 26 -0.76 -0.55 8.63
N MET A 27 -1.43 -1.57 9.13
CA MET A 27 -0.78 -2.86 9.36
C MET A 27 -0.53 -3.51 8.01
N ALA A 28 0.74 -3.80 7.69
CA ALA A 28 1.17 -4.34 6.40
C ALA A 28 1.75 -5.74 6.55
N GLY A 29 1.58 -6.56 5.51
CA GLY A 29 2.10 -7.92 5.43
C GLY A 29 1.01 -8.99 5.37
N VAL A 30 1.14 -9.90 4.41
CA VAL A 30 0.17 -10.98 4.18
C VAL A 30 0.20 -12.00 5.33
N ARG A 31 1.39 -12.54 5.66
CA ARG A 31 1.53 -13.56 6.71
C ARG A 31 1.08 -13.07 8.09
N PRO A 32 1.56 -11.94 8.62
CA PRO A 32 1.10 -11.44 9.91
C PRO A 32 -0.40 -11.16 9.97
N SER A 33 -1.05 -10.85 8.83
CA SER A 33 -2.49 -10.65 8.79
C SER A 33 -3.30 -11.92 9.01
N ILE A 34 -2.73 -13.09 8.66
CA ILE A 34 -3.37 -14.39 8.93
C ILE A 34 -3.33 -14.72 10.42
N GLU A 35 -2.24 -14.33 11.09
CA GLU A 35 -2.07 -14.54 12.53
C GLU A 35 -2.93 -13.58 13.38
N ASN A 36 -3.11 -12.34 12.91
CA ASN A 36 -3.81 -11.27 13.65
C ASN A 36 -4.88 -10.55 12.80
N PRO A 37 -5.88 -11.24 12.24
CA PRO A 37 -6.81 -10.65 11.27
C PRO A 37 -7.67 -9.53 11.87
N ILE A 38 -8.02 -9.61 13.15
CA ILE A 38 -8.82 -8.58 13.83
C ILE A 38 -8.05 -7.27 13.92
N LEU A 39 -6.77 -7.30 14.32
CA LEU A 39 -5.92 -6.11 14.39
C LEU A 39 -5.82 -5.42 13.02
N TYR A 40 -5.70 -6.20 11.93
CA TYR A 40 -5.68 -5.66 10.58
C TYR A 40 -7.00 -4.98 10.20
N GLN A 41 -8.13 -5.56 10.61
CA GLN A 41 -9.44 -4.94 10.41
C GLN A 41 -9.58 -3.64 11.21
N GLU A 42 -9.20 -3.63 12.47
CA GLU A 42 -9.26 -2.45 13.34
C GLU A 42 -8.40 -1.31 12.80
N VAL A 43 -7.13 -1.57 12.49
CA VAL A 43 -6.20 -0.52 12.04
C VAL A 43 -6.51 -0.09 10.60
N ASN A 44 -6.65 -1.04 9.69
CA ASN A 44 -6.75 -0.71 8.27
C ASN A 44 -8.16 -0.27 7.85
N CYS A 45 -9.22 -0.83 8.44
CA CYS A 45 -10.58 -0.49 8.04
C CYS A 45 -11.21 0.52 9.00
N ILE A 46 -11.25 0.24 10.31
CA ILE A 46 -11.83 1.17 11.27
C ILE A 46 -11.00 2.45 11.36
N GLY A 47 -9.65 2.33 11.41
CA GLY A 47 -8.78 3.51 11.39
C GLY A 47 -8.95 4.38 10.16
N THR A 48 -9.08 3.77 8.96
CA THR A 48 -9.39 4.50 7.72
C THR A 48 -10.79 5.12 7.77
N GLN A 49 -11.79 4.41 8.30
CA GLN A 49 -13.13 4.93 8.46
C GLN A 49 -13.16 6.19 9.35
N ASN A 50 -12.46 6.17 10.48
CA ASN A 50 -12.33 7.34 11.36
C ASN A 50 -11.71 8.52 10.61
N LEU A 51 -10.64 8.28 9.84
CA LEU A 51 -10.00 9.31 9.04
C LEU A 51 -10.96 9.91 8.00
N LEU A 52 -11.72 9.10 7.28
CA LEU A 52 -12.69 9.55 6.28
C LEU A 52 -13.83 10.38 6.91
N GLU A 53 -14.33 9.96 8.09
CA GLU A 53 -15.33 10.73 8.82
C GLU A 53 -14.79 12.11 9.25
N VAL A 54 -13.59 12.16 9.80
CA VAL A 54 -12.96 13.43 10.19
C VAL A 54 -12.68 14.29 8.96
N MET A 55 -12.16 13.73 7.86
CA MET A 55 -12.00 14.47 6.60
C MET A 55 -13.34 15.11 6.15
N LYS A 56 -14.43 14.35 6.21
CA LYS A 56 -15.76 14.83 5.86
C LYS A 56 -16.21 15.97 6.79
N GLU A 57 -16.07 15.82 8.09
CA GLU A 57 -16.44 16.80 9.11
C GLU A 57 -15.69 18.12 8.96
N TYR A 58 -14.42 18.07 8.61
CA TYR A 58 -13.55 19.25 8.41
C TYR A 58 -13.51 19.76 6.96
N GLY A 59 -14.28 19.17 6.06
CA GLY A 59 -14.37 19.61 4.66
C GLY A 59 -13.12 19.34 3.83
N VAL A 60 -12.20 18.47 4.29
CA VAL A 60 -11.01 18.04 3.54
C VAL A 60 -11.41 17.00 2.52
N LYS A 61 -11.24 17.30 1.23
CA LYS A 61 -11.78 16.47 0.14
C LYS A 61 -10.75 15.68 -0.65
N ASN A 62 -9.47 15.97 -0.50
CA ASN A 62 -8.43 15.36 -1.33
C ASN A 62 -7.72 14.26 -0.56
N LEU A 63 -7.72 13.05 -1.12
CA LEU A 63 -7.13 11.85 -0.53
C LEU A 63 -6.26 11.10 -1.54
N VAL A 64 -5.01 10.82 -1.17
CA VAL A 64 -4.14 9.84 -1.82
C VAL A 64 -3.88 8.72 -0.84
N MET A 65 -4.25 7.49 -1.17
CA MET A 65 -4.21 6.38 -0.23
C MET A 65 -3.51 5.15 -0.79
N ALA A 66 -2.70 4.51 0.05
CA ALA A 66 -2.06 3.25 -0.27
C ALA A 66 -3.05 2.08 -0.24
N SER A 67 -3.30 1.47 -1.41
CA SER A 67 -3.79 0.12 -1.58
C SER A 67 -2.60 -0.86 -1.69
N SER A 68 -2.75 -1.96 -2.38
CA SER A 68 -1.68 -2.97 -2.54
C SER A 68 -1.95 -3.86 -3.74
N SER A 69 -0.89 -4.30 -4.42
CA SER A 69 -0.97 -5.36 -5.43
C SER A 69 -1.47 -6.70 -4.86
N SER A 70 -1.45 -6.89 -3.53
CA SER A 70 -2.03 -8.07 -2.87
C SER A 70 -3.52 -8.25 -3.14
N VAL A 71 -4.25 -7.19 -3.56
CA VAL A 71 -5.67 -7.29 -3.93
C VAL A 71 -5.91 -8.18 -5.15
N TYR A 72 -4.91 -8.36 -6.01
CA TYR A 72 -4.99 -9.23 -7.18
C TYR A 72 -5.04 -10.73 -6.82
N GLY A 73 -4.66 -11.09 -5.60
CA GLY A 73 -4.74 -12.47 -5.11
C GLY A 73 -3.96 -13.45 -6.01
N ASN A 74 -4.64 -14.52 -6.42
CA ASN A 74 -4.12 -15.56 -7.32
C ASN A 74 -4.48 -15.34 -8.80
N ASN A 75 -4.67 -14.08 -9.22
CA ASN A 75 -4.93 -13.79 -10.63
C ASN A 75 -3.76 -14.30 -11.49
N LYS A 76 -4.08 -15.13 -12.49
CA LYS A 76 -3.08 -15.73 -13.40
C LYS A 76 -2.74 -14.83 -14.59
N LYS A 77 -3.57 -13.80 -14.82
CA LYS A 77 -3.38 -12.86 -15.91
C LYS A 77 -2.27 -11.87 -15.54
N VAL A 78 -1.27 -11.75 -16.38
CA VAL A 78 -0.21 -10.76 -16.27
C VAL A 78 -0.05 -10.03 -17.61
N PRO A 79 0.26 -8.74 -17.62
CA PRO A 79 0.35 -7.84 -16.47
C PRO A 79 -1.02 -7.60 -15.82
N PHE A 80 -1.02 -7.31 -14.51
CA PHE A 80 -2.22 -6.91 -13.79
C PHE A 80 -2.71 -5.54 -14.28
N LYS A 81 -4.03 -5.41 -14.44
CA LYS A 81 -4.69 -4.15 -14.81
C LYS A 81 -5.60 -3.69 -13.66
N GLU A 82 -5.72 -2.39 -13.49
CA GLU A 82 -6.59 -1.80 -12.47
C GLU A 82 -8.04 -2.22 -12.63
N THR A 83 -8.46 -2.52 -13.88
CA THR A 83 -9.80 -3.02 -14.25
C THR A 83 -10.01 -4.50 -14.02
N ASP A 84 -8.98 -5.25 -13.59
CA ASP A 84 -9.14 -6.68 -13.28
C ASP A 84 -10.02 -6.86 -12.05
N ILE A 85 -10.79 -7.95 -12.03
CA ILE A 85 -11.62 -8.33 -10.88
C ILE A 85 -10.70 -8.70 -9.71
N VAL A 86 -10.89 -8.05 -8.57
CA VAL A 86 -10.10 -8.22 -7.34
C VAL A 86 -10.97 -8.59 -6.13
N ASP A 87 -12.04 -9.34 -6.37
CA ASP A 87 -13.02 -9.70 -5.35
C ASP A 87 -12.64 -10.97 -4.57
N TYR A 88 -11.57 -11.65 -4.99
CA TYR A 88 -11.11 -12.92 -4.42
C TYR A 88 -9.79 -12.75 -3.66
N ALA A 89 -9.83 -11.93 -2.61
CA ALA A 89 -8.67 -11.73 -1.75
C ALA A 89 -8.25 -13.03 -1.06
N ILE A 90 -6.94 -13.30 -0.98
CA ILE A 90 -6.38 -14.52 -0.39
C ILE A 90 -5.69 -14.27 0.97
N SER A 91 -5.86 -13.09 1.54
CA SER A 91 -5.39 -12.76 2.88
C SER A 91 -6.23 -11.67 3.53
N PRO A 92 -6.31 -11.62 4.87
CA PRO A 92 -6.98 -10.53 5.57
C PRO A 92 -6.40 -9.15 5.20
N TYR A 93 -5.09 -9.03 5.02
CA TYR A 93 -4.47 -7.79 4.54
C TYR A 93 -5.01 -7.34 3.18
N ALA A 94 -5.06 -8.24 2.20
CA ALA A 94 -5.60 -7.92 0.88
C ALA A 94 -7.09 -7.52 0.96
N ALA A 95 -7.87 -8.23 1.78
CA ALA A 95 -9.28 -7.93 2.01
C ALA A 95 -9.46 -6.52 2.61
N THR A 96 -8.64 -6.13 3.62
CA THR A 96 -8.72 -4.77 4.19
C THR A 96 -8.36 -3.69 3.18
N LYS A 97 -7.37 -3.93 2.31
CA LYS A 97 -7.01 -2.97 1.25
C LYS A 97 -8.11 -2.83 0.21
N LYS A 98 -8.72 -3.95 -0.22
CA LYS A 98 -9.88 -3.92 -1.13
C LYS A 98 -11.09 -3.25 -0.48
N SER A 99 -11.37 -3.52 0.79
CA SER A 99 -12.44 -2.85 1.54
C SER A 99 -12.28 -1.32 1.51
N ASN A 100 -11.06 -0.84 1.66
CA ASN A 100 -10.77 0.60 1.61
C ASN A 100 -10.98 1.20 0.20
N GLU A 101 -10.67 0.47 -0.88
CA GLU A 101 -11.01 0.91 -2.25
C GLU A 101 -12.52 1.10 -2.39
N VAL A 102 -13.33 0.14 -1.91
CA VAL A 102 -14.79 0.22 -1.97
C VAL A 102 -15.32 1.36 -1.08
N MET A 103 -14.81 1.47 0.15
CA MET A 103 -15.25 2.50 1.09
C MET A 103 -14.92 3.91 0.61
N THR A 104 -13.73 4.14 0.10
CA THR A 104 -13.34 5.46 -0.42
C THR A 104 -14.16 5.85 -1.66
N HIS A 105 -14.60 4.90 -2.49
CA HIS A 105 -15.55 5.16 -3.57
C HIS A 105 -16.90 5.65 -3.05
N VAL A 106 -17.39 5.10 -1.94
CA VAL A 106 -18.63 5.60 -1.29
C VAL A 106 -18.47 7.06 -0.87
N TYR A 107 -17.33 7.40 -0.24
CA TYR A 107 -17.06 8.80 0.17
C TYR A 107 -16.88 9.75 -1.02
N HIS A 108 -16.27 9.28 -2.09
CA HIS A 108 -16.23 10.03 -3.35
C HIS A 108 -17.65 10.35 -3.84
N LYS A 109 -18.55 9.36 -3.92
CA LYS A 109 -19.90 9.55 -4.47
C LYS A 109 -20.83 10.37 -3.55
N LEU A 110 -20.78 10.14 -2.24
CA LEU A 110 -21.69 10.78 -1.30
C LEU A 110 -21.21 12.18 -0.84
N PHE A 111 -19.91 12.39 -0.75
CA PHE A 111 -19.32 13.58 -0.15
C PHE A 111 -18.40 14.37 -1.08
N ASN A 112 -18.35 14.00 -2.37
CA ASN A 112 -17.52 14.64 -3.40
C ASN A 112 -16.03 14.70 -3.01
N MET A 113 -15.50 13.60 -2.42
CA MET A 113 -14.07 13.50 -2.17
C MET A 113 -13.32 13.12 -3.46
N ASN A 114 -12.21 13.77 -3.71
CA ASN A 114 -11.26 13.37 -4.76
C ASN A 114 -10.32 12.33 -4.17
N VAL A 115 -10.26 11.15 -4.79
CA VAL A 115 -9.51 10.00 -4.24
C VAL A 115 -8.65 9.37 -5.31
N ILE A 116 -7.37 9.13 -5.00
CA ILE A 116 -6.51 8.21 -5.75
C ILE A 116 -6.07 7.08 -4.82
N MET A 117 -6.39 5.85 -5.23
CA MET A 117 -5.96 4.61 -4.57
C MET A 117 -4.75 4.04 -5.29
N LEU A 118 -3.63 3.90 -4.59
CA LEU A 118 -2.36 3.47 -5.16
C LEU A 118 -2.09 2.00 -4.81
N ARG A 119 -2.18 1.11 -5.77
CA ARG A 119 -1.81 -0.30 -5.61
C ARG A 119 -0.29 -0.44 -5.74
N PHE A 120 0.42 -0.34 -4.59
CA PHE A 120 1.86 -0.54 -4.56
C PHE A 120 2.23 -1.99 -4.84
N PHE A 121 3.24 -2.16 -5.68
CA PHE A 121 3.95 -3.43 -5.82
C PHE A 121 5.04 -3.55 -4.76
N THR A 122 6.06 -4.40 -4.97
CA THR A 122 7.05 -4.64 -3.93
C THR A 122 8.06 -3.50 -3.86
N VAL A 123 7.87 -2.60 -2.92
CA VAL A 123 8.74 -1.43 -2.74
C VAL A 123 10.05 -1.83 -2.07
N TYR A 124 11.18 -1.33 -2.58
CA TYR A 124 12.49 -1.50 -1.98
C TYR A 124 13.29 -0.18 -1.99
N GLY A 125 14.35 -0.13 -1.18
CA GLY A 125 15.23 1.02 -1.08
C GLY A 125 15.64 1.33 0.36
N PRO A 126 16.30 2.48 0.59
CA PRO A 126 16.71 2.91 1.92
C PRO A 126 15.56 2.91 2.93
N ARG A 127 15.84 2.48 4.17
CA ARG A 127 14.86 2.36 5.27
C ARG A 127 13.78 1.31 5.05
N GLN A 128 13.97 0.37 4.11
CA GLN A 128 13.07 -0.77 3.98
C GLN A 128 13.01 -1.55 5.31
N ARG A 129 11.85 -2.08 5.65
CA ARG A 129 11.66 -2.92 6.84
C ARG A 129 12.61 -4.12 6.83
N PRO A 130 13.19 -4.51 7.99
CA PRO A 130 14.20 -5.56 8.07
C PRO A 130 13.67 -6.98 7.79
N ASP A 131 12.35 -7.18 7.84
CA ASP A 131 11.68 -8.45 7.54
C ASP A 131 11.44 -8.68 6.04
N LEU A 132 11.61 -7.64 5.20
CA LEU A 132 11.43 -7.75 3.76
C LEU A 132 12.67 -8.35 3.07
N ALA A 133 12.43 -9.10 2.00
CA ALA A 133 13.42 -10.01 1.40
C ALA A 133 14.75 -9.32 1.06
N ILE A 134 14.73 -8.19 0.36
CA ILE A 134 15.97 -7.51 -0.06
C ILE A 134 16.78 -7.09 1.17
N ASN A 135 16.18 -6.38 2.14
CA ASN A 135 16.88 -5.98 3.36
C ASN A 135 17.39 -7.20 4.14
N LYS A 136 16.51 -8.19 4.34
CA LYS A 136 16.86 -9.40 5.09
C LYS A 136 18.03 -10.15 4.46
N PHE A 137 18.00 -10.38 3.15
CA PHE A 137 19.01 -11.16 2.46
C PHE A 137 20.35 -10.39 2.38
N THR A 138 20.30 -9.09 2.09
CA THR A 138 21.50 -8.25 2.15
C THR A 138 22.19 -8.34 3.52
N ARG A 139 21.41 -8.22 4.61
CA ARG A 139 21.96 -8.32 5.98
C ARG A 139 22.53 -9.70 6.29
N LEU A 140 21.84 -10.79 5.88
CA LEU A 140 22.34 -12.13 6.08
C LEU A 140 23.67 -12.36 5.34
N MET A 141 23.74 -11.95 4.06
CA MET A 141 24.96 -12.08 3.25
C MET A 141 26.12 -11.26 3.81
N LEU A 142 25.87 -10.02 4.26
CA LEU A 142 26.91 -9.17 4.88
C LEU A 142 27.47 -9.76 6.19
N ASN A 143 26.71 -10.62 6.87
CA ASN A 143 27.12 -11.29 8.10
C ASN A 143 27.61 -12.71 7.88
N ASP A 144 27.83 -13.14 6.64
CA ASP A 144 28.17 -14.53 6.28
C ASP A 144 27.15 -15.56 6.81
N GLU A 145 25.88 -15.15 6.95
CA GLU A 145 24.78 -16.01 7.40
C GLU A 145 24.08 -16.65 6.19
N GLU A 146 23.56 -17.87 6.38
CA GLU A 146 22.87 -18.62 5.30
C GLU A 146 21.55 -17.93 4.90
N VAL A 147 21.36 -17.76 3.58
CA VAL A 147 20.11 -17.27 3.00
C VAL A 147 19.18 -18.44 2.71
N THR A 148 18.13 -18.59 3.52
CA THR A 148 17.09 -19.60 3.29
C THR A 148 16.15 -19.16 2.17
N MET A 149 16.18 -19.87 1.04
CA MET A 149 15.25 -19.70 -0.06
C MET A 149 14.04 -20.63 0.09
N PHE A 150 12.82 -20.08 0.09
CA PHE A 150 11.61 -20.90 0.11
C PHE A 150 11.15 -21.22 -1.32
N GLY A 151 10.96 -22.50 -1.61
CA GLY A 151 10.61 -23.01 -2.94
C GLY A 151 11.82 -23.13 -3.87
N ASP A 152 11.57 -23.16 -5.17
CA ASP A 152 12.57 -23.35 -6.22
C ASP A 152 13.21 -22.06 -6.73
N GLY A 153 12.82 -20.91 -6.17
CA GLY A 153 13.33 -19.60 -6.56
C GLY A 153 12.71 -19.01 -7.83
N THR A 154 11.74 -19.68 -8.45
CA THR A 154 11.07 -19.21 -9.69
C THR A 154 9.98 -18.17 -9.43
N THR A 155 9.52 -18.03 -8.18
CA THR A 155 8.52 -16.99 -7.84
C THR A 155 9.07 -15.62 -8.15
N SER A 156 8.29 -14.82 -8.88
CA SER A 156 8.70 -13.47 -9.30
C SER A 156 7.90 -12.37 -8.57
N ARG A 157 8.52 -11.20 -8.42
CA ARG A 157 7.91 -9.99 -7.91
C ARG A 157 8.32 -8.81 -8.78
N ASP A 158 7.42 -7.86 -8.92
CA ASP A 158 7.76 -6.55 -9.44
C ASP A 158 8.33 -5.72 -8.29
N TYR A 159 9.63 -5.43 -8.35
CA TYR A 159 10.35 -4.62 -7.38
C TYR A 159 10.43 -3.18 -7.89
N THR A 160 9.91 -2.24 -7.11
CA THR A 160 9.85 -0.82 -7.47
C THR A 160 10.68 0.00 -6.48
N TYR A 161 11.60 0.81 -6.99
CA TYR A 161 12.45 1.62 -6.12
C TYR A 161 11.64 2.71 -5.42
N ILE A 162 12.05 3.07 -4.20
CA ILE A 162 11.29 4.00 -3.34
C ILE A 162 11.09 5.37 -3.98
N ASP A 163 12.06 5.89 -4.73
CA ASP A 163 11.94 7.22 -5.35
C ASP A 163 10.88 7.23 -6.46
N ASP A 164 10.71 6.13 -7.19
CA ASP A 164 9.65 5.99 -8.20
C ASP A 164 8.27 5.97 -7.52
N ILE A 165 8.15 5.27 -6.40
CA ILE A 165 6.91 5.28 -5.59
C ILE A 165 6.60 6.68 -5.06
N VAL A 166 7.59 7.38 -4.51
CA VAL A 166 7.44 8.75 -4.00
C VAL A 166 7.06 9.71 -5.14
N SER A 167 7.66 9.57 -6.32
CA SER A 167 7.30 10.35 -7.51
C SER A 167 5.84 10.11 -7.92
N GLY A 168 5.38 8.85 -7.90
CA GLY A 168 3.99 8.51 -8.17
C GLY A 168 3.01 9.09 -7.14
N ILE A 169 3.36 9.05 -5.86
CA ILE A 169 2.56 9.69 -4.79
C ILE A 169 2.49 11.21 -5.02
N TYR A 170 3.62 11.85 -5.29
CA TYR A 170 3.67 13.30 -5.52
C TYR A 170 2.84 13.71 -6.74
N SER A 171 2.92 12.96 -7.82
CA SER A 171 2.09 13.17 -9.01
C SER A 171 0.59 13.04 -8.69
N SER A 172 0.23 12.07 -7.85
CA SER A 172 -1.15 11.84 -7.40
C SER A 172 -1.67 12.99 -6.53
N ILE A 173 -0.82 13.56 -5.66
CA ILE A 173 -1.16 14.76 -4.87
C ILE A 173 -1.49 15.92 -5.79
N ASN A 174 -0.61 16.21 -6.74
CA ASN A 174 -0.85 17.29 -7.69
C ASN A 174 -2.13 17.05 -8.52
N TYR A 175 -2.40 15.80 -8.88
CA TYR A 175 -3.57 15.45 -9.65
C TYR A 175 -4.88 15.72 -8.87
N VAL A 176 -5.01 15.25 -7.61
CA VAL A 176 -6.23 15.48 -6.81
C VAL A 176 -6.43 16.94 -6.42
N LEU A 177 -5.34 17.72 -6.28
CA LEU A 177 -5.44 19.16 -5.96
C LEU A 177 -5.89 20.00 -7.16
N ASN A 178 -5.57 19.58 -8.39
CA ASN A 178 -5.85 20.35 -9.61
C ASN A 178 -7.08 19.86 -10.40
N ASN A 179 -7.69 18.73 -10.00
CA ASN A 179 -8.83 18.15 -10.68
C ASN A 179 -10.03 17.97 -9.72
N LYS A 180 -11.22 17.82 -10.30
CA LYS A 180 -12.46 17.60 -9.56
C LYS A 180 -13.11 16.31 -10.01
N ASP A 181 -13.95 15.75 -9.15
CA ASP A 181 -14.68 14.48 -9.41
C ASP A 181 -13.73 13.32 -9.74
N VAL A 182 -12.61 13.24 -8.98
CA VAL A 182 -11.56 12.25 -9.17
C VAL A 182 -11.84 11.03 -8.29
N TYR A 183 -11.95 9.86 -8.92
CA TYR A 183 -11.81 8.57 -8.26
C TYR A 183 -11.02 7.64 -9.18
N GLU A 184 -9.76 7.42 -8.84
CA GLU A 184 -8.86 6.61 -9.65
C GLU A 184 -8.18 5.53 -8.81
N ILE A 185 -8.00 4.36 -9.41
CA ILE A 185 -7.15 3.29 -8.88
C ILE A 185 -5.97 3.17 -9.83
N VAL A 186 -4.75 3.20 -9.30
CA VAL A 186 -3.53 3.24 -10.09
C VAL A 186 -2.53 2.21 -9.57
N ASN A 187 -1.99 1.39 -10.45
CA ASN A 187 -0.85 0.53 -10.14
C ASN A 187 0.44 1.34 -10.10
N LEU A 188 1.20 1.25 -9.00
CA LEU A 188 2.57 1.76 -8.94
C LEU A 188 3.55 0.59 -8.86
N GLY A 189 4.15 0.29 -9.99
CA GLY A 189 5.10 -0.80 -10.17
C GLY A 189 6.11 -0.47 -11.26
N ASN A 190 7.17 -1.27 -11.38
CA ASN A 190 8.23 -1.10 -12.38
C ASN A 190 7.92 -1.82 -13.70
N SER A 191 6.88 -2.67 -13.73
CA SER A 191 6.51 -3.50 -14.88
C SER A 191 7.61 -4.46 -15.36
N SER A 192 8.55 -4.80 -14.47
CA SER A 192 9.69 -5.69 -14.74
C SER A 192 9.81 -6.72 -13.62
N PRO A 193 9.08 -7.86 -13.69
CA PRO A 193 9.15 -8.90 -12.67
C PRO A 193 10.53 -9.54 -12.61
N VAL A 194 11.10 -9.66 -11.41
CA VAL A 194 12.38 -10.30 -11.12
C VAL A 194 12.13 -11.55 -10.30
N SER A 195 12.76 -12.67 -10.65
CA SER A 195 12.64 -13.91 -9.90
C SER A 195 13.39 -13.83 -8.55
N LEU A 196 12.96 -14.65 -7.58
CA LEU A 196 13.63 -14.71 -6.28
C LEU A 196 15.10 -15.08 -6.44
N LYS A 197 15.42 -16.04 -7.33
CA LYS A 197 16.80 -16.47 -7.61
C LYS A 197 17.64 -15.34 -8.20
N GLU A 198 17.10 -14.61 -9.18
CA GLU A 198 17.78 -13.45 -9.80
C GLU A 198 18.04 -12.35 -8.77
N MET A 199 17.06 -12.00 -7.93
CA MET A 199 17.23 -11.02 -6.87
C MET A 199 18.34 -11.41 -5.90
N ILE A 200 18.41 -12.70 -5.48
CA ILE A 200 19.46 -13.21 -4.58
C ILE A 200 20.83 -13.08 -5.24
N ASN A 201 20.95 -13.51 -6.51
CA ASN A 201 22.20 -13.43 -7.26
C ASN A 201 22.66 -11.96 -7.41
N THR A 202 21.75 -11.06 -7.78
CA THR A 202 22.06 -9.62 -7.91
C THR A 202 22.56 -9.03 -6.59
N ILE A 203 21.96 -9.39 -5.45
CA ILE A 203 22.46 -8.93 -4.15
C ILE A 203 23.89 -9.44 -3.91
N ALA A 204 24.15 -10.73 -4.19
CA ALA A 204 25.46 -11.33 -4.00
C ALA A 204 26.54 -10.76 -4.93
N GLU A 205 26.18 -10.35 -6.15
CA GLU A 205 27.10 -9.69 -7.11
C GLU A 205 27.48 -8.25 -6.71
N VAL A 206 26.60 -7.56 -5.96
CA VAL A 206 26.81 -6.17 -5.55
C VAL A 206 27.58 -6.09 -4.23
N LEU A 207 27.54 -7.11 -3.39
CA LEU A 207 28.24 -7.16 -2.10
C LEU A 207 29.69 -7.63 -2.24
#